data_2abc26e284087fb1b07bcfa2518581db
#
_entry.id   2abc26e284087fb1b07bcfa2518581db
#
_cell.length_a   1.000
_cell.length_b   1.000
_cell.length_c   1.000
_cell.angle_alpha   90.00
_cell.angle_beta   90.00
_cell.angle_gamma   90.00
#
_symmetry.space_group_name_H-M   'P 1'
#
loop_
_entity.id
_entity.type
_entity.pdbx_description
1 polymer ?
#
loop_
_entity_poly.entity_id
_entity_poly.type
_entity_poly.pdbx_seq_one_letter_code
_entity_poly.pdbx_strand_id
1 'polypeptide(L)'
;MIYFDNSATTKPYPETLATYTEVATRIWGNPSSLHNLGSQSTRILEASRKQIAELIGKKADEIYFTSGGTEGDNWILKGVAFEKAPYGKHIIVSDIEHPAIKESAAWLKTQGFEVDYAPVDARGFVKVDALASLLRPDTTLVSVMAVNNEIGSIQPIHDIAALLEDRPTISFHVDAVQALAKVATEVYLPERVDFATFSSHKFHGLRGVGFVYIKEGKKITPLLTGGGQEKEMRSTTENVAGIAATAKALRLAMENQEAFASKTQQMKEVIRKELANYPDVTIFSGEDHFAPHILTFGIKGVRGEVVVHAFEEFDIYISTTSACSSKAGKPAGTLIAMGVDKSIAQTAVRLSLDIENDMSQVEQFLTKFKLIYEQTRKVR
;
A
#
# COMPACT_ATOMS: atom_id res chain seq x y z
N MET A 1 -6.18 -19.59 -15.97
CA MET A 1 -5.46 -18.85 -14.91
C MET A 1 -6.40 -17.86 -14.26
N ILE A 2 -6.56 -17.96 -12.94
CA ILE A 2 -7.32 -17.02 -12.10
C ILE A 2 -6.33 -16.34 -11.16
N TYR A 3 -6.23 -15.01 -11.22
CA TYR A 3 -5.29 -14.26 -10.41
C TYR A 3 -6.02 -13.40 -9.37
N PHE A 4 -5.99 -13.83 -8.12
CA PHE A 4 -6.59 -13.17 -6.96
C PHE A 4 -5.52 -12.71 -5.94
N ASP A 5 -4.35 -12.28 -6.44
CA ASP A 5 -3.25 -11.75 -5.64
C ASP A 5 -2.85 -10.32 -6.04
N ASN A 6 -3.84 -9.49 -6.42
CA ASN A 6 -3.63 -8.13 -6.93
C ASN A 6 -3.07 -7.15 -5.87
N SER A 7 -3.20 -7.46 -4.58
CA SER A 7 -2.54 -6.70 -3.52
C SER A 7 -1.03 -6.94 -3.44
N ALA A 8 -0.51 -8.06 -3.97
CA ALA A 8 0.92 -8.28 -4.10
C ALA A 8 1.50 -7.48 -5.26
N THR A 9 0.90 -7.58 -6.44
CA THR A 9 1.21 -6.79 -7.65
C THR A 9 0.07 -6.94 -8.64
N THR A 10 -0.18 -5.92 -9.46
CA THR A 10 -1.14 -5.99 -10.56
C THR A 10 -0.43 -6.19 -11.90
N LYS A 11 -1.14 -6.76 -12.87
CA LYS A 11 -0.68 -6.82 -14.26
C LYS A 11 -0.74 -5.41 -14.86
N PRO A 12 0.33 -4.91 -15.49
CA PRO A 12 0.27 -3.62 -16.16
C PRO A 12 -0.80 -3.57 -17.25
N TYR A 13 -1.51 -2.44 -17.38
CA TYR A 13 -2.40 -2.25 -18.51
C TYR A 13 -1.64 -2.26 -19.85
N PRO A 14 -2.25 -2.74 -20.94
CA PRO A 14 -1.63 -2.68 -22.28
C PRO A 14 -1.22 -1.25 -22.65
N GLU A 15 -2.05 -0.26 -22.33
CA GLU A 15 -1.78 1.16 -22.60
C GLU A 15 -0.62 1.70 -21.76
N THR A 16 -0.42 1.19 -20.54
CA THR A 16 0.74 1.49 -19.70
C THR A 16 2.03 1.01 -20.35
N LEU A 17 2.03 -0.24 -20.86
CA LEU A 17 3.17 -0.82 -21.56
C LEU A 17 3.45 -0.09 -22.88
N ALA A 18 2.42 0.27 -23.64
CA ALA A 18 2.54 1.03 -24.88
C ALA A 18 3.18 2.40 -24.63
N THR A 19 2.71 3.14 -23.58
CA THR A 19 3.27 4.43 -23.18
C THR A 19 4.74 4.29 -22.78
N TYR A 20 5.08 3.28 -21.97
CA TYR A 20 6.46 3.01 -21.59
C TYR A 20 7.35 2.80 -22.80
N THR A 21 6.94 1.91 -23.72
CA THR A 21 7.70 1.57 -24.91
C THR A 21 7.90 2.80 -25.82
N GLU A 22 6.85 3.57 -26.03
CA GLU A 22 6.93 4.79 -26.86
C GLU A 22 7.90 5.81 -26.28
N VAL A 23 7.80 6.13 -24.99
CA VAL A 23 8.69 7.09 -24.35
C VAL A 23 10.11 6.56 -24.31
N ALA A 24 10.33 5.31 -23.95
CA ALA A 24 11.66 4.69 -23.86
C ALA A 24 12.39 4.65 -25.22
N THR A 25 11.65 4.55 -26.33
CA THR A 25 12.24 4.44 -27.69
C THR A 25 12.36 5.76 -28.41
N ARG A 26 11.47 6.72 -28.13
CA ARG A 26 11.41 7.99 -28.88
C ARG A 26 11.87 9.21 -28.07
N ILE A 27 11.77 9.18 -26.73
CA ILE A 27 12.05 10.30 -25.83
C ILE A 27 13.04 9.83 -24.74
N TRP A 28 14.19 9.34 -25.18
CA TRP A 28 15.22 8.74 -24.32
C TRP A 28 16.30 9.70 -23.83
N GLY A 29 16.18 11.01 -24.11
CA GLY A 29 17.14 12.02 -23.67
C GLY A 29 17.16 12.15 -22.14
N ASN A 30 18.34 12.49 -21.59
CA ASN A 30 18.45 12.81 -20.17
C ASN A 30 17.77 14.17 -19.89
N PRO A 31 16.80 14.28 -18.96
CA PRO A 31 16.14 15.55 -18.64
C PRO A 31 17.09 16.68 -18.25
N SER A 32 18.23 16.37 -17.66
CA SER A 32 19.25 17.35 -17.25
C SER A 32 20.10 17.89 -18.42
N SER A 33 19.95 17.35 -19.64
CA SER A 33 20.70 17.79 -20.81
C SER A 33 20.09 19.03 -21.45
N LEU A 34 20.93 20.01 -21.83
CA LEU A 34 20.50 21.30 -22.39
C LEU A 34 20.02 21.24 -23.85
N HIS A 35 20.24 20.13 -24.54
CA HIS A 35 19.83 19.95 -25.93
C HIS A 35 18.34 19.53 -26.04
N ASN A 36 17.79 19.61 -27.25
CA ASN A 36 16.36 19.37 -27.52
C ASN A 36 15.83 18.02 -27.01
N LEU A 37 16.62 16.94 -27.05
CA LEU A 37 16.19 15.63 -26.55
C LEU A 37 15.99 15.67 -25.04
N GLY A 38 16.88 16.35 -24.29
CA GLY A 38 16.72 16.57 -22.85
C GLY A 38 15.45 17.37 -22.56
N SER A 39 15.23 18.48 -23.28
CA SER A 39 14.03 19.31 -23.13
C SER A 39 12.73 18.54 -23.42
N GLN A 40 12.73 17.58 -24.34
CA GLN A 40 11.57 16.72 -24.58
C GLN A 40 11.28 15.81 -23.39
N SER A 41 12.32 15.20 -22.82
CA SER A 41 12.20 14.35 -21.64
C SER A 41 11.71 15.14 -20.42
N THR A 42 12.22 16.36 -20.20
CA THR A 42 11.74 17.24 -19.12
C THR A 42 10.26 17.57 -19.28
N ARG A 43 9.80 17.86 -20.51
CA ARG A 43 8.37 18.14 -20.75
C ARG A 43 7.48 16.96 -20.41
N ILE A 44 7.88 15.72 -20.75
CA ILE A 44 7.12 14.51 -20.41
C ILE A 44 7.13 14.27 -18.89
N LEU A 45 8.29 14.43 -18.25
CA LEU A 45 8.44 14.30 -16.81
C LEU A 45 7.49 15.26 -16.07
N GLU A 46 7.52 16.55 -16.40
CA GLU A 46 6.69 17.55 -15.73
C GLU A 46 5.20 17.43 -16.08
N ALA A 47 4.85 17.05 -17.30
CA ALA A 47 3.46 16.75 -17.66
C ALA A 47 2.92 15.56 -16.86
N SER A 48 3.73 14.50 -16.66
CA SER A 48 3.37 13.33 -15.87
C SER A 48 3.20 13.69 -14.39
N ARG A 49 4.12 14.50 -13.85
CA ARG A 49 4.04 15.02 -12.46
C ARG A 49 2.76 15.81 -12.24
N LYS A 50 2.45 16.73 -13.15
CA LYS A 50 1.23 17.56 -13.11
C LYS A 50 -0.03 16.67 -13.15
N GLN A 51 -0.09 15.70 -14.07
CA GLN A 51 -1.23 14.78 -14.20
C GLN A 51 -1.45 13.96 -12.91
N ILE A 52 -0.38 13.41 -12.31
CA ILE A 52 -0.47 12.66 -11.05
C ILE A 52 -0.99 13.56 -9.94
N ALA A 53 -0.45 14.77 -9.82
CA ALA A 53 -0.88 15.75 -8.81
C ALA A 53 -2.37 16.09 -8.94
N GLU A 54 -2.84 16.41 -10.15
CA GLU A 54 -4.24 16.70 -10.43
C GLU A 54 -5.16 15.54 -10.06
N LEU A 55 -4.77 14.30 -10.38
CA LEU A 55 -5.54 13.09 -10.07
C LEU A 55 -5.71 12.82 -8.57
N ILE A 56 -4.77 13.25 -7.75
CA ILE A 56 -4.87 13.11 -6.28
C ILE A 56 -5.23 14.42 -5.57
N GLY A 57 -5.61 15.47 -6.32
CA GLY A 57 -6.03 16.78 -5.78
C GLY A 57 -4.91 17.55 -5.06
N LYS A 58 -3.65 17.44 -5.55
CA LYS A 58 -2.47 18.09 -4.99
C LYS A 58 -1.75 18.94 -6.04
N LYS A 59 -0.71 19.71 -5.64
CA LYS A 59 0.10 20.52 -6.55
C LYS A 59 1.22 19.69 -7.15
N ALA A 60 1.63 20.02 -8.38
CA ALA A 60 2.75 19.35 -9.04
C ALA A 60 4.05 19.44 -8.22
N ASP A 61 4.28 20.57 -7.56
CA ASP A 61 5.48 20.81 -6.75
C ASP A 61 5.55 19.96 -5.46
N GLU A 62 4.47 19.30 -5.10
CA GLU A 62 4.34 18.42 -3.94
C GLU A 62 4.58 16.93 -4.28
N ILE A 63 4.78 16.60 -5.57
CA ILE A 63 5.00 15.23 -6.04
C ILE A 63 6.48 14.99 -6.33
N TYR A 64 7.03 13.91 -5.78
CA TYR A 64 8.42 13.48 -5.99
C TYR A 64 8.46 12.00 -6.36
N PHE A 65 9.24 11.67 -7.40
CA PHE A 65 9.31 10.29 -7.90
C PHE A 65 10.31 9.45 -7.13
N THR A 66 9.96 8.19 -6.90
CA THR A 66 10.76 7.17 -6.23
C THR A 66 10.78 5.88 -7.06
N SER A 67 11.52 4.87 -6.61
CA SER A 67 11.50 3.53 -7.23
C SER A 67 10.34 2.66 -6.76
N GLY A 68 9.54 3.12 -5.80
CA GLY A 68 8.39 2.38 -5.26
C GLY A 68 8.04 2.79 -3.84
N GLY A 69 7.01 2.13 -3.27
CA GLY A 69 6.53 2.42 -1.93
C GLY A 69 7.61 2.26 -0.85
N THR A 70 8.40 1.20 -0.91
CA THR A 70 9.47 0.96 0.09
C THR A 70 10.48 2.10 0.15
N GLU A 71 10.89 2.66 -0.99
CA GLU A 71 11.77 3.84 -1.00
C GLU A 71 11.06 5.05 -0.41
N GLY A 72 9.80 5.29 -0.79
CA GLY A 72 9.01 6.41 -0.28
C GLY A 72 8.85 6.36 1.24
N ASP A 73 8.44 5.22 1.79
CA ASP A 73 8.28 5.02 3.24
C ASP A 73 9.59 5.22 3.99
N ASN A 74 10.68 4.62 3.49
CA ASN A 74 12.01 4.79 4.08
C ASN A 74 12.44 6.26 4.07
N TRP A 75 12.23 6.94 2.94
CA TRP A 75 12.60 8.34 2.80
C TRP A 75 11.81 9.22 3.75
N ILE A 76 10.49 9.06 3.80
CA ILE A 76 9.67 9.89 4.68
C ILE A 76 10.00 9.64 6.15
N LEU A 77 10.01 8.36 6.60
CA LEU A 77 10.31 8.07 8.00
C LEU A 77 11.69 8.59 8.42
N LYS A 78 12.72 8.22 7.67
CA LYS A 78 14.11 8.59 7.99
C LYS A 78 14.34 10.08 7.77
N GLY A 79 13.85 10.63 6.66
CA GLY A 79 14.03 12.03 6.32
C GLY A 79 13.36 12.96 7.33
N VAL A 80 12.14 12.67 7.77
CA VAL A 80 11.46 13.44 8.82
C VAL A 80 12.17 13.29 10.16
N ALA A 81 12.55 12.05 10.52
CA ALA A 81 13.24 11.77 11.78
C ALA A 81 14.52 12.62 11.91
N PHE A 82 15.39 12.59 10.89
CA PHE A 82 16.64 13.36 10.92
C PHE A 82 16.42 14.86 10.79
N GLU A 83 15.50 15.33 9.98
CA GLU A 83 15.17 16.75 9.84
C GLU A 83 14.68 17.35 11.16
N LYS A 84 13.89 16.57 11.90
CA LYS A 84 13.28 17.02 13.16
C LYS A 84 14.05 16.59 14.42
N ALA A 85 15.16 15.89 14.31
CA ALA A 85 15.96 15.44 15.45
C ALA A 85 16.31 16.54 16.48
N PRO A 86 16.56 17.82 16.06
CA PRO A 86 16.77 18.90 17.02
C PRO A 86 15.55 19.28 17.87
N TYR A 87 14.33 18.92 17.44
CA TYR A 87 13.07 19.28 18.11
C TYR A 87 12.47 18.12 18.91
N GLY A 88 12.86 16.89 18.58
CA GLY A 88 12.40 15.69 19.26
C GLY A 88 12.83 14.42 18.53
N LYS A 89 12.81 13.32 19.26
CA LYS A 89 13.25 12.00 18.71
C LYS A 89 12.18 10.92 18.87
N HIS A 90 10.94 11.31 19.20
CA HIS A 90 9.86 10.37 19.35
C HIS A 90 9.01 10.26 18.08
N ILE A 91 8.72 9.03 17.67
CA ILE A 91 7.96 8.67 16.47
C ILE A 91 6.89 7.65 16.87
N ILE A 92 5.70 7.78 16.31
CA ILE A 92 4.62 6.81 16.47
C ILE A 92 4.30 6.20 15.09
N VAL A 93 4.29 4.88 14.99
CA VAL A 93 3.82 4.15 13.80
C VAL A 93 2.70 3.20 14.20
N SER A 94 1.78 2.86 13.29
CA SER A 94 0.76 1.86 13.63
C SER A 94 1.38 0.46 13.77
N ASP A 95 0.77 -0.41 14.61
CA ASP A 95 1.28 -1.77 14.81
C ASP A 95 0.95 -2.72 13.65
N ILE A 96 0.27 -2.23 12.63
CA ILE A 96 -0.12 -3.00 11.43
C ILE A 96 0.54 -2.53 10.14
N GLU A 97 1.59 -1.73 10.25
CA GLU A 97 2.31 -1.19 9.09
C GLU A 97 2.98 -2.25 8.23
N HIS A 98 3.19 -1.88 6.95
CA HIS A 98 4.01 -2.65 6.04
C HIS A 98 5.47 -2.76 6.56
N PRO A 99 6.19 -3.87 6.24
CA PRO A 99 7.60 -4.03 6.65
C PRO A 99 8.51 -2.84 6.31
N ALA A 100 8.25 -2.10 5.22
CA ALA A 100 9.02 -0.89 4.89
C ALA A 100 9.00 0.16 5.99
N ILE A 101 7.88 0.33 6.68
CA ILE A 101 7.71 1.22 7.85
C ILE A 101 8.28 0.57 9.11
N LYS A 102 7.90 -0.68 9.41
CA LYS A 102 8.32 -1.38 10.64
C LYS A 102 9.84 -1.52 10.73
N GLU A 103 10.47 -1.96 9.65
CA GLU A 103 11.94 -2.13 9.62
C GLU A 103 12.68 -0.77 9.63
N SER A 104 12.12 0.26 8.99
CA SER A 104 12.65 1.63 9.09
C SER A 104 12.54 2.18 10.52
N ALA A 105 11.42 1.94 11.20
CA ALA A 105 11.22 2.31 12.59
C ALA A 105 12.18 1.56 13.51
N ALA A 106 12.36 0.24 13.31
CA ALA A 106 13.33 -0.55 14.05
C ALA A 106 14.77 -0.04 13.84
N TRP A 107 15.12 0.31 12.60
CA TRP A 107 16.42 0.90 12.30
C TRP A 107 16.61 2.27 12.99
N LEU A 108 15.58 3.12 13.00
CA LEU A 108 15.64 4.42 13.70
C LEU A 108 15.88 4.28 15.20
N LYS A 109 15.36 3.22 15.85
CA LYS A 109 15.71 2.90 17.25
C LYS A 109 17.22 2.71 17.43
N THR A 110 17.90 2.07 16.48
CA THR A 110 19.37 1.91 16.54
C THR A 110 20.11 3.22 16.36
N GLN A 111 19.44 4.26 15.82
CA GLN A 111 19.98 5.60 15.62
C GLN A 111 19.63 6.55 16.79
N GLY A 112 19.08 6.03 17.88
CA GLY A 112 18.76 6.79 19.09
C GLY A 112 17.44 7.54 19.02
N PHE A 113 16.50 7.11 18.16
CA PHE A 113 15.11 7.55 18.19
C PHE A 113 14.27 6.63 19.07
N GLU A 114 13.22 7.18 19.67
CA GLU A 114 12.21 6.43 20.39
C GLU A 114 11.02 6.19 19.47
N VAL A 115 10.55 4.95 19.41
CA VAL A 115 9.42 4.57 18.53
C VAL A 115 8.39 3.80 19.34
N ASP A 116 7.18 4.34 19.37
CA ASP A 116 6.00 3.68 19.90
C ASP A 116 5.13 3.12 18.76
N TYR A 117 4.40 2.05 19.06
CA TYR A 117 3.49 1.42 18.14
C TYR A 117 2.05 1.67 18.58
N ALA A 118 1.26 2.37 17.75
CA ALA A 118 -0.14 2.62 18.03
C ALA A 118 -0.94 1.30 17.89
N PRO A 119 -1.60 0.82 18.97
CA PRO A 119 -2.29 -0.44 18.96
C PRO A 119 -3.57 -0.39 18.12
N VAL A 120 -4.00 -1.56 17.65
CA VAL A 120 -5.25 -1.74 16.92
C VAL A 120 -6.28 -2.50 17.77
N ASP A 121 -7.54 -2.42 17.33
CA ASP A 121 -8.61 -3.25 17.87
C ASP A 121 -8.63 -4.66 17.26
N ALA A 122 -9.59 -5.49 17.69
CA ALA A 122 -9.76 -6.86 17.17
C ALA A 122 -10.20 -6.92 15.69
N ARG A 123 -10.58 -5.79 15.09
CA ARG A 123 -10.92 -5.64 13.67
C ARG A 123 -9.76 -5.07 12.83
N GLY A 124 -8.64 -4.73 13.48
CA GLY A 124 -7.45 -4.17 12.82
C GLY A 124 -7.56 -2.68 12.49
N PHE A 125 -8.30 -1.89 13.29
CA PHE A 125 -8.33 -0.43 13.23
C PHE A 125 -7.48 0.17 14.32
N VAL A 126 -6.69 1.18 13.99
CA VAL A 126 -5.91 1.94 14.98
C VAL A 126 -6.85 2.56 16.01
N LYS A 127 -6.55 2.32 17.30
CA LYS A 127 -7.27 2.92 18.42
C LYS A 127 -6.82 4.37 18.59
N VAL A 128 -7.62 5.32 18.12
CA VAL A 128 -7.27 6.75 18.11
C VAL A 128 -6.99 7.28 19.51
N ASP A 129 -7.79 6.88 20.52
CA ASP A 129 -7.57 7.28 21.92
C ASP A 129 -6.24 6.75 22.48
N ALA A 130 -5.86 5.51 22.10
CA ALA A 130 -4.58 4.95 22.50
C ALA A 130 -3.42 5.68 21.80
N LEU A 131 -3.56 6.00 20.51
CA LEU A 131 -2.58 6.82 19.80
C LEU A 131 -2.45 8.20 20.45
N ALA A 132 -3.56 8.84 20.83
CA ALA A 132 -3.55 10.12 21.54
C ALA A 132 -2.75 10.06 22.86
N SER A 133 -2.88 8.95 23.59
CA SER A 133 -2.16 8.72 24.85
C SER A 133 -0.65 8.50 24.67
N LEU A 134 -0.20 8.14 23.46
CA LEU A 134 1.23 8.01 23.14
C LEU A 134 1.88 9.33 22.73
N LEU A 135 1.08 10.37 22.42
CA LEU A 135 1.62 11.67 21.99
C LEU A 135 2.36 12.36 23.13
N ARG A 136 3.59 12.78 22.85
CA ARG A 136 4.51 13.45 23.80
C ARG A 136 4.93 14.82 23.26
N PRO A 137 5.46 15.72 24.09
CA PRO A 137 5.98 17.02 23.62
C PRO A 137 7.10 16.90 22.56
N ASP A 138 7.88 15.81 22.60
CA ASP A 138 8.96 15.53 21.67
C ASP A 138 8.55 14.59 20.52
N THR A 139 7.25 14.32 20.33
CA THR A 139 6.75 13.56 19.17
C THR A 139 6.90 14.40 17.91
N THR A 140 7.55 13.83 16.89
CA THR A 140 7.85 14.52 15.62
C THR A 140 7.14 13.94 14.40
N LEU A 141 6.73 12.68 14.47
CA LEU A 141 6.10 11.97 13.36
C LEU A 141 5.05 10.98 13.87
N VAL A 142 3.90 10.96 13.21
CA VAL A 142 2.91 9.87 13.27
C VAL A 142 2.80 9.28 11.86
N SER A 143 2.90 7.96 11.73
CA SER A 143 2.76 7.24 10.46
C SER A 143 1.72 6.14 10.58
N VAL A 144 0.69 6.18 9.73
CA VAL A 144 -0.40 5.19 9.71
C VAL A 144 -0.75 4.87 8.27
N MET A 145 -0.78 3.58 7.91
CA MET A 145 -1.22 3.16 6.57
C MET A 145 -2.71 3.47 6.35
N ALA A 146 -3.09 3.78 5.11
CA ALA A 146 -4.49 4.07 4.77
C ALA A 146 -5.36 2.81 4.74
N VAL A 147 -4.86 1.76 4.11
CA VAL A 147 -5.53 0.46 3.94
C VAL A 147 -4.55 -0.65 4.28
N ASN A 148 -4.93 -1.51 5.20
CA ASN A 148 -4.08 -2.64 5.55
C ASN A 148 -4.03 -3.66 4.40
N ASN A 149 -2.83 -4.00 3.96
CA ASN A 149 -2.60 -4.89 2.84
C ASN A 149 -2.89 -6.36 3.12
N GLU A 150 -3.02 -6.76 4.40
CA GLU A 150 -3.30 -8.13 4.81
C GLU A 150 -4.80 -8.38 4.89
N ILE A 151 -5.56 -7.55 5.62
CA ILE A 151 -6.99 -7.77 5.89
C ILE A 151 -7.93 -6.78 5.21
N GLY A 152 -7.40 -5.67 4.70
CA GLY A 152 -8.18 -4.65 4.00
C GLY A 152 -8.87 -3.61 4.89
N SER A 153 -8.59 -3.53 6.20
CA SER A 153 -9.15 -2.47 7.05
C SER A 153 -8.72 -1.08 6.58
N ILE A 154 -9.68 -0.16 6.41
CA ILE A 154 -9.46 1.24 6.04
C ILE A 154 -9.30 2.04 7.32
N GLN A 155 -8.12 2.59 7.55
CA GLN A 155 -7.75 3.20 8.83
C GLN A 155 -8.45 4.54 9.06
N PRO A 156 -8.67 4.95 10.32
CA PRO A 156 -9.39 6.18 10.68
C PRO A 156 -8.52 7.43 10.48
N ILE A 157 -8.07 7.67 9.25
CA ILE A 157 -7.13 8.75 8.90
C ILE A 157 -7.72 10.13 9.23
N HIS A 158 -9.03 10.34 9.07
CA HIS A 158 -9.70 11.61 9.41
C HIS A 158 -9.69 11.88 10.92
N ASP A 159 -9.94 10.86 11.74
CA ASP A 159 -9.95 11.01 13.19
C ASP A 159 -8.54 11.29 13.71
N ILE A 160 -7.53 10.64 13.12
CA ILE A 160 -6.12 10.91 13.41
C ILE A 160 -5.72 12.31 12.92
N ALA A 161 -6.19 12.73 11.74
CA ALA A 161 -5.98 14.08 11.23
C ALA A 161 -6.55 15.14 12.19
N ALA A 162 -7.78 14.94 12.66
CA ALA A 162 -8.41 15.82 13.66
C ALA A 162 -7.65 15.85 15.00
N LEU A 163 -7.19 14.69 15.49
CA LEU A 163 -6.35 14.60 16.69
C LEU A 163 -5.05 15.42 16.57
N LEU A 164 -4.48 15.50 15.35
CA LEU A 164 -3.22 16.19 15.08
C LEU A 164 -3.40 17.65 14.62
N GLU A 165 -4.63 18.16 14.48
CA GLU A 165 -4.90 19.50 13.92
C GLU A 165 -4.22 20.60 14.73
N ASP A 166 -4.35 20.57 16.06
CA ASP A 166 -3.73 21.54 16.98
C ASP A 166 -2.24 21.24 17.27
N ARG A 167 -1.63 20.32 16.51
CA ARG A 167 -0.24 19.86 16.72
C ARG A 167 0.56 19.94 15.40
N PRO A 168 0.72 21.14 14.80
CA PRO A 168 1.31 21.31 13.47
C PRO A 168 2.80 20.94 13.42
N THR A 169 3.47 20.84 14.57
CA THR A 169 4.86 20.41 14.69
C THR A 169 5.03 18.91 14.49
N ILE A 170 3.98 18.11 14.69
CA ILE A 170 4.00 16.67 14.41
C ILE A 170 3.70 16.46 12.93
N SER A 171 4.59 15.82 12.23
CA SER A 171 4.36 15.39 10.85
C SER A 171 3.39 14.21 10.80
N PHE A 172 2.47 14.21 9.83
CA PHE A 172 1.56 13.11 9.59
C PHE A 172 1.83 12.45 8.24
N HIS A 173 2.25 11.19 8.27
CA HIS A 173 2.50 10.36 7.10
C HIS A 173 1.42 9.29 6.94
N VAL A 174 0.99 9.06 5.70
CA VAL A 174 0.07 8.00 5.31
C VAL A 174 0.71 7.12 4.24
N ASP A 175 0.96 5.83 4.55
CA ASP A 175 1.22 4.84 3.49
C ASP A 175 -0.10 4.54 2.76
N ALA A 176 -0.25 5.09 1.56
CA ALA A 176 -1.45 4.98 0.72
C ALA A 176 -1.29 3.97 -0.42
N VAL A 177 -0.30 3.10 -0.36
CA VAL A 177 0.05 2.12 -1.41
C VAL A 177 -1.13 1.21 -1.75
N GLN A 178 -1.95 0.82 -0.79
CA GLN A 178 -3.13 -0.02 -1.02
C GLN A 178 -4.44 0.78 -1.19
N ALA A 179 -4.41 2.10 -1.04
CA ALA A 179 -5.60 2.96 -1.12
C ALA A 179 -5.78 3.61 -2.49
N LEU A 180 -4.68 4.09 -3.11
CA LEU A 180 -4.73 4.87 -4.35
C LEU A 180 -5.45 4.11 -5.47
N ALA A 181 -6.42 4.80 -6.10
CA ALA A 181 -7.30 4.31 -7.15
C ALA A 181 -8.23 3.12 -6.75
N LYS A 182 -8.30 2.76 -5.47
CA LYS A 182 -9.14 1.67 -4.93
C LYS A 182 -10.15 2.17 -3.90
N VAL A 183 -9.76 3.22 -3.17
CA VAL A 183 -10.59 3.92 -2.20
C VAL A 183 -10.57 5.40 -2.57
N ALA A 184 -11.68 6.11 -2.37
CA ALA A 184 -11.78 7.53 -2.69
C ALA A 184 -10.68 8.34 -1.99
N THR A 185 -10.05 9.27 -2.70
CA THR A 185 -8.85 9.97 -2.23
C THR A 185 -9.09 10.77 -0.97
N GLU A 186 -10.28 11.36 -0.82
CA GLU A 186 -10.69 12.10 0.36
C GLU A 186 -10.71 11.26 1.63
N VAL A 187 -10.88 9.93 1.54
CA VAL A 187 -10.92 9.02 2.70
C VAL A 187 -9.55 8.92 3.39
N TYR A 188 -8.48 8.99 2.61
CA TYR A 188 -7.14 8.72 3.16
C TYR A 188 -6.14 9.88 3.00
N LEU A 189 -6.49 10.95 2.28
CA LEU A 189 -5.60 12.07 2.03
C LEU A 189 -6.23 13.44 2.40
N PRO A 190 -6.81 13.59 3.63
CA PRO A 190 -7.30 14.88 4.10
C PRO A 190 -6.18 15.91 4.14
N GLU A 191 -6.54 17.19 4.20
CA GLU A 191 -5.59 18.31 4.13
C GLU A 191 -4.50 18.25 5.21
N ARG A 192 -4.80 17.70 6.39
CA ARG A 192 -3.84 17.58 7.51
C ARG A 192 -2.69 16.60 7.24
N VAL A 193 -2.82 15.70 6.26
CA VAL A 193 -1.74 14.80 5.88
C VAL A 193 -0.61 15.61 5.27
N ASP A 194 0.59 15.42 5.79
CA ASP A 194 1.80 16.13 5.36
C ASP A 194 2.60 15.34 4.31
N PHE A 195 2.52 14.01 4.40
CA PHE A 195 3.27 13.09 3.54
C PHE A 195 2.41 11.88 3.17
N ALA A 196 2.53 11.41 1.94
CA ALA A 196 1.93 10.13 1.56
C ALA A 196 2.83 9.37 0.59
N THR A 197 2.75 8.03 0.65
CA THR A 197 3.55 7.12 -0.19
C THR A 197 2.67 6.31 -1.13
N PHE A 198 3.14 6.13 -2.38
CA PHE A 198 2.42 5.43 -3.44
C PHE A 198 3.35 4.52 -4.26
N SER A 199 2.82 3.43 -4.80
CA SER A 199 3.58 2.47 -5.62
C SER A 199 2.83 2.08 -6.89
N SER A 200 3.44 2.33 -8.04
CA SER A 200 2.80 2.22 -9.36
C SER A 200 2.22 0.83 -9.66
N HIS A 201 2.93 -0.23 -9.27
CA HIS A 201 2.52 -1.60 -9.55
C HIS A 201 1.29 -2.09 -8.77
N LYS A 202 0.71 -1.27 -7.90
CA LYS A 202 -0.52 -1.58 -7.18
C LYS A 202 -1.78 -1.08 -7.90
N PHE A 203 -1.61 -0.28 -8.94
CA PHE A 203 -2.69 0.25 -9.79
C PHE A 203 -2.37 0.11 -11.28
N HIS A 204 -1.90 -1.07 -11.70
CA HIS A 204 -1.61 -1.44 -13.09
C HIS A 204 -0.49 -0.65 -13.79
N GLY A 205 0.36 0.01 -12.99
CA GLY A 205 1.60 0.60 -13.45
C GLY A 205 2.77 -0.39 -13.42
N LEU A 206 3.96 0.13 -13.70
CA LEU A 206 5.18 -0.69 -13.72
C LEU A 206 5.78 -0.85 -12.33
N ARG A 207 6.47 -1.97 -12.12
CA ARG A 207 7.39 -2.14 -10.98
C ARG A 207 8.59 -1.23 -11.16
N GLY A 208 9.22 -0.82 -10.06
CA GLY A 208 10.40 0.06 -10.09
C GLY A 208 10.06 1.55 -10.26
N VAL A 209 8.80 1.93 -10.06
CA VAL A 209 8.33 3.33 -10.01
C VAL A 209 7.34 3.50 -8.87
N GLY A 210 7.48 4.57 -8.14
CA GLY A 210 6.54 5.09 -7.16
C GLY A 210 6.63 6.60 -7.09
N PHE A 211 5.89 7.19 -6.20
CA PHE A 211 6.01 8.60 -5.88
C PHE A 211 5.58 8.86 -4.45
N VAL A 212 5.98 10.00 -3.94
CA VAL A 212 5.54 10.51 -2.65
C VAL A 212 4.91 11.89 -2.83
N TYR A 213 3.92 12.16 -1.98
CA TYR A 213 3.39 13.50 -1.74
C TYR A 213 4.12 14.09 -0.54
N ILE A 214 4.66 15.28 -0.70
CA ILE A 214 5.28 16.10 0.35
C ILE A 214 4.58 17.44 0.32
N LYS A 215 3.78 17.74 1.34
CA LYS A 215 3.00 18.99 1.45
C LYS A 215 3.92 20.20 1.38
N GLU A 216 3.51 21.22 0.63
CA GLU A 216 4.23 22.50 0.51
C GLU A 216 4.61 23.05 1.91
N GLY A 217 5.85 23.50 2.04
CA GLY A 217 6.41 24.01 3.29
C GLY A 217 6.92 22.96 4.27
N LYS A 218 6.69 21.67 4.02
CA LYS A 218 7.28 20.60 4.83
C LYS A 218 8.68 20.26 4.33
N LYS A 219 9.59 20.02 5.29
CA LYS A 219 10.98 19.69 5.00
C LYS A 219 11.26 18.26 5.44
N ILE A 220 12.06 17.56 4.66
CA ILE A 220 12.64 16.26 4.99
C ILE A 220 14.07 16.19 4.48
N THR A 221 14.92 15.46 5.18
CA THR A 221 16.28 15.21 4.72
C THR A 221 16.25 14.28 3.50
N PRO A 222 16.96 14.61 2.38
CA PRO A 222 17.08 13.72 1.23
C PRO A 222 17.65 12.35 1.60
N LEU A 223 17.04 11.27 1.06
CA LEU A 223 17.57 9.92 1.24
C LEU A 223 18.73 9.64 0.26
N LEU A 224 18.59 10.11 -0.98
CA LEU A 224 19.59 9.97 -2.04
C LEU A 224 20.14 11.34 -2.42
N THR A 225 21.41 11.57 -2.13
CA THR A 225 22.12 12.80 -2.49
C THR A 225 22.93 12.60 -3.77
N GLY A 226 23.12 13.66 -4.58
CA GLY A 226 23.85 13.57 -5.84
C GLY A 226 23.62 14.76 -6.78
N GLY A 227 23.14 14.51 -8.01
CA GLY A 227 23.08 15.46 -9.11
C GLY A 227 21.95 16.49 -9.08
N GLY A 228 21.16 16.60 -8.00
CA GLY A 228 20.14 17.65 -7.83
C GLY A 228 18.78 17.36 -8.47
N GLN A 229 18.56 16.13 -8.99
CA GLN A 229 17.26 15.74 -9.52
C GLN A 229 16.17 15.79 -8.43
N GLU A 230 14.90 15.81 -8.87
CA GLU A 230 13.75 15.97 -7.98
C GLU A 230 13.95 17.17 -7.01
N LYS A 231 14.39 18.31 -7.54
CA LYS A 231 14.61 19.54 -6.77
C LYS A 231 15.59 19.37 -5.59
N GLU A 232 16.68 18.64 -5.81
CA GLU A 232 17.69 18.29 -4.81
C GLU A 232 17.22 17.31 -3.72
N MET A 233 15.98 16.85 -3.83
CA MET A 233 15.36 16.02 -2.79
C MET A 233 15.58 14.52 -3.01
N ARG A 234 15.74 14.09 -4.28
CA ARG A 234 15.98 12.67 -4.59
C ARG A 234 16.82 12.55 -5.86
N SER A 235 18.10 12.43 -5.68
CA SER A 235 19.06 12.39 -6.79
C SER A 235 19.14 11.03 -7.46
N THR A 236 18.82 10.98 -8.73
CA THR A 236 19.08 9.89 -9.70
C THR A 236 18.63 10.38 -11.08
N THR A 237 19.18 9.82 -12.16
CA THR A 237 18.60 10.03 -13.49
C THR A 237 17.15 9.53 -13.49
N GLU A 238 16.23 10.38 -13.87
CA GLU A 238 14.80 10.10 -13.78
C GLU A 238 14.37 9.01 -14.77
N ASN A 239 13.54 8.08 -14.31
CA ASN A 239 12.92 7.04 -15.14
C ASN A 239 11.72 7.61 -15.91
N VAL A 240 11.99 8.50 -16.88
CA VAL A 240 10.96 9.25 -17.60
C VAL A 240 9.90 8.34 -18.21
N ALA A 241 10.32 7.24 -18.85
CA ALA A 241 9.39 6.28 -19.46
C ALA A 241 8.50 5.59 -18.42
N GLY A 242 9.09 5.16 -17.30
CA GLY A 242 8.34 4.56 -16.20
C GLY A 242 7.39 5.53 -15.50
N ILE A 243 7.80 6.80 -15.37
CA ILE A 243 7.00 7.88 -14.79
C ILE A 243 5.80 8.21 -15.70
N ALA A 244 6.02 8.35 -17.00
CA ALA A 244 4.94 8.57 -17.97
C ALA A 244 3.93 7.41 -17.98
N ALA A 245 4.43 6.17 -17.95
CA ALA A 245 3.61 4.98 -17.84
C ALA A 245 2.81 4.94 -16.51
N THR A 246 3.42 5.41 -15.41
CA THR A 246 2.74 5.52 -14.10
C THR A 246 1.60 6.53 -14.14
N ALA A 247 1.81 7.71 -14.72
CA ALA A 247 0.76 8.72 -14.90
C ALA A 247 -0.40 8.19 -15.77
N LYS A 248 -0.08 7.45 -16.83
CA LYS A 248 -1.08 6.78 -17.68
C LYS A 248 -1.88 5.73 -16.91
N ALA A 249 -1.20 4.87 -16.15
CA ALA A 249 -1.84 3.83 -15.33
C ALA A 249 -2.76 4.44 -14.27
N LEU A 250 -2.28 5.46 -13.55
CA LEU A 250 -3.08 6.13 -12.53
C LEU A 250 -4.34 6.75 -13.12
N ARG A 251 -4.24 7.44 -14.25
CA ARG A 251 -5.41 8.03 -14.91
C ARG A 251 -6.46 6.96 -15.23
N LEU A 252 -6.06 5.86 -15.87
CA LEU A 252 -6.98 4.78 -16.22
C LEU A 252 -7.59 4.13 -14.98
N ALA A 253 -6.82 3.92 -13.93
CA ALA A 253 -7.31 3.34 -12.68
C ALA A 253 -8.30 4.28 -11.97
N MET A 254 -8.06 5.59 -11.95
CA MET A 254 -8.97 6.58 -11.38
C MET A 254 -10.27 6.72 -12.19
N GLU A 255 -10.20 6.69 -13.53
CA GLU A 255 -11.37 6.68 -14.40
C GLU A 255 -12.30 5.48 -14.13
N ASN A 256 -11.74 4.35 -13.67
CA ASN A 256 -12.47 3.12 -13.38
C ASN A 256 -12.72 2.87 -11.88
N GLN A 257 -12.40 3.81 -10.99
CA GLN A 257 -12.41 3.59 -9.54
C GLN A 257 -13.78 3.16 -8.99
N GLU A 258 -14.87 3.78 -9.40
CA GLU A 258 -16.22 3.43 -8.96
C GLU A 258 -16.61 2.03 -9.45
N ALA A 259 -16.33 1.72 -10.71
CA ALA A 259 -16.59 0.40 -11.28
C ALA A 259 -15.74 -0.69 -10.59
N PHE A 260 -14.48 -0.40 -10.29
CA PHE A 260 -13.60 -1.26 -9.50
C PHE A 260 -14.21 -1.54 -8.12
N ALA A 261 -14.58 -0.50 -7.38
CA ALA A 261 -15.12 -0.64 -6.03
C ALA A 261 -16.40 -1.47 -6.03
N SER A 262 -17.36 -1.15 -6.92
CA SER A 262 -18.64 -1.85 -7.02
C SER A 262 -18.46 -3.32 -7.41
N LYS A 263 -17.66 -3.60 -8.43
CA LYS A 263 -17.46 -4.96 -8.95
C LYS A 263 -16.71 -5.85 -7.96
N THR A 264 -15.63 -5.33 -7.36
CA THR A 264 -14.84 -6.10 -6.39
C THR A 264 -15.60 -6.33 -5.10
N GLN A 265 -16.40 -5.36 -4.63
CA GLN A 265 -17.28 -5.53 -3.48
C GLN A 265 -18.30 -6.63 -3.71
N GLN A 266 -18.97 -6.64 -4.87
CA GLN A 266 -19.95 -7.68 -5.23
C GLN A 266 -19.29 -9.08 -5.22
N MET A 267 -18.13 -9.23 -5.84
CA MET A 267 -17.40 -10.51 -5.85
C MET A 267 -16.99 -10.93 -4.44
N LYS A 268 -16.46 -9.99 -3.64
CA LYS A 268 -16.05 -10.22 -2.24
C LYS A 268 -17.23 -10.71 -1.39
N GLU A 269 -18.40 -10.10 -1.54
CA GLU A 269 -19.61 -10.48 -0.78
C GLU A 269 -20.07 -11.90 -1.11
N VAL A 270 -20.06 -12.28 -2.39
CA VAL A 270 -20.40 -13.64 -2.82
C VAL A 270 -19.44 -14.66 -2.20
N ILE A 271 -18.12 -14.41 -2.30
CA ILE A 271 -17.12 -15.28 -1.71
C ILE A 271 -17.29 -15.37 -0.19
N ARG A 272 -17.42 -14.23 0.48
CA ARG A 272 -17.56 -14.14 1.93
C ARG A 272 -18.78 -14.89 2.44
N LYS A 273 -19.93 -14.70 1.78
CA LYS A 273 -21.19 -15.38 2.13
C LYS A 273 -21.07 -16.88 2.00
N GLU A 274 -20.42 -17.37 0.97
CA GLU A 274 -20.20 -18.84 0.80
C GLU A 274 -19.22 -19.38 1.85
N LEU A 275 -18.10 -18.70 2.09
CA LEU A 275 -17.12 -19.12 3.10
C LEU A 275 -17.71 -19.19 4.51
N ALA A 276 -18.67 -18.33 4.84
CA ALA A 276 -19.34 -18.34 6.15
C ALA A 276 -20.18 -19.61 6.41
N ASN A 277 -20.50 -20.40 5.39
CA ASN A 277 -21.18 -21.69 5.54
C ASN A 277 -20.29 -22.82 6.06
N TYR A 278 -18.98 -22.60 6.14
CA TYR A 278 -18.01 -23.63 6.56
C TYR A 278 -17.57 -23.39 8.01
N PRO A 279 -17.88 -24.32 8.95
CA PRO A 279 -17.68 -24.09 10.40
C PRO A 279 -16.21 -23.96 10.82
N ASP A 280 -15.28 -24.50 10.04
CA ASP A 280 -13.84 -24.41 10.32
C ASP A 280 -13.17 -23.20 9.65
N VAL A 281 -13.95 -22.34 8.96
CA VAL A 281 -13.44 -21.13 8.31
C VAL A 281 -13.59 -19.94 9.24
N THR A 282 -12.50 -19.18 9.41
CA THR A 282 -12.49 -17.89 10.08
C THR A 282 -12.26 -16.81 9.04
N ILE A 283 -13.14 -15.82 8.96
CA ILE A 283 -12.99 -14.65 8.07
C ILE A 283 -12.46 -13.50 8.90
N PHE A 284 -11.32 -12.92 8.50
CA PHE A 284 -10.65 -11.81 9.19
C PHE A 284 -11.02 -10.44 8.62
N SER A 285 -11.38 -10.37 7.34
CA SER A 285 -11.87 -9.12 6.72
C SER A 285 -13.34 -8.87 7.08
N GLY A 286 -13.62 -7.71 7.66
CA GLY A 286 -14.99 -7.30 8.00
C GLY A 286 -15.80 -6.78 6.79
N GLU A 287 -16.99 -6.24 7.09
CA GLU A 287 -17.89 -5.61 6.11
C GLU A 287 -17.65 -4.09 6.06
N ASP A 288 -17.94 -3.42 7.16
CA ASP A 288 -17.89 -1.96 7.26
C ASP A 288 -16.45 -1.46 7.43
N HIS A 289 -16.09 -0.47 6.64
CA HIS A 289 -14.77 0.16 6.62
C HIS A 289 -13.64 -0.78 6.18
N PHE A 290 -13.94 -1.75 5.31
CA PHE A 290 -12.95 -2.60 4.68
C PHE A 290 -12.89 -2.35 3.17
N ALA A 291 -11.69 -2.37 2.62
CA ALA A 291 -11.45 -2.21 1.20
C ALA A 291 -12.22 -3.27 0.38
N PRO A 292 -12.82 -2.88 -0.75
CA PRO A 292 -13.75 -3.75 -1.49
C PRO A 292 -13.05 -4.96 -2.12
N HIS A 293 -11.75 -4.91 -2.30
CA HIS A 293 -10.98 -5.89 -3.07
C HIS A 293 -10.18 -6.89 -2.22
N ILE A 294 -10.11 -6.74 -0.88
CA ILE A 294 -9.32 -7.64 -0.01
C ILE A 294 -10.26 -8.48 0.84
N LEU A 295 -10.05 -9.79 0.80
CA LEU A 295 -10.70 -10.75 1.68
C LEU A 295 -9.67 -11.73 2.24
N THR A 296 -9.60 -11.81 3.56
CA THR A 296 -8.69 -12.71 4.27
C THR A 296 -9.46 -13.68 5.13
N PHE A 297 -9.13 -14.96 4.98
CA PHE A 297 -9.76 -16.05 5.74
C PHE A 297 -8.71 -17.11 6.08
N GLY A 298 -9.05 -18.01 7.01
CA GLY A 298 -8.24 -19.15 7.34
C GLY A 298 -9.09 -20.40 7.55
N ILE A 299 -8.53 -21.57 7.30
CA ILE A 299 -9.16 -22.87 7.59
C ILE A 299 -8.49 -23.45 8.84
N LYS A 300 -9.23 -23.59 9.92
CA LYS A 300 -8.73 -24.05 11.21
C LYS A 300 -7.90 -25.33 11.04
N GLY A 301 -6.68 -25.34 11.59
CA GLY A 301 -5.76 -26.47 11.56
C GLY A 301 -5.08 -26.73 10.21
N VAL A 302 -5.28 -25.88 9.19
CA VAL A 302 -4.58 -25.97 7.90
C VAL A 302 -3.70 -24.72 7.73
N ARG A 303 -2.41 -24.89 7.49
CA ARG A 303 -1.50 -23.77 7.25
C ARG A 303 -1.86 -23.08 5.93
N GLY A 304 -1.74 -21.77 5.92
CA GLY A 304 -2.07 -20.94 4.74
C GLY A 304 -1.29 -21.36 3.49
N GLU A 305 -0.01 -21.73 3.63
CA GLU A 305 0.82 -22.18 2.51
C GLU A 305 0.25 -23.45 1.84
N VAL A 306 -0.33 -24.37 2.62
CA VAL A 306 -0.97 -25.58 2.09
C VAL A 306 -2.19 -25.22 1.25
N VAL A 307 -2.99 -24.26 1.71
CA VAL A 307 -4.16 -23.76 0.97
C VAL A 307 -3.74 -23.07 -0.32
N VAL A 308 -2.70 -22.22 -0.29
CA VAL A 308 -2.16 -21.54 -1.47
C VAL A 308 -1.71 -22.56 -2.52
N HIS A 309 -0.91 -23.56 -2.15
CA HIS A 309 -0.45 -24.58 -3.09
C HIS A 309 -1.58 -25.46 -3.62
N ALA A 310 -2.58 -25.77 -2.79
CA ALA A 310 -3.75 -26.52 -3.25
C ALA A 310 -4.56 -25.76 -4.32
N PHE A 311 -4.66 -24.44 -4.24
CA PHE A 311 -5.28 -23.63 -5.28
C PHE A 311 -4.39 -23.49 -6.53
N GLU A 312 -3.08 -23.41 -6.36
CA GLU A 312 -2.11 -23.36 -7.47
C GLU A 312 -2.23 -24.60 -8.40
N GLU A 313 -2.54 -25.79 -7.87
CA GLU A 313 -2.81 -26.99 -8.67
C GLU A 313 -3.98 -26.82 -9.67
N PHE A 314 -4.88 -25.86 -9.40
CA PHE A 314 -6.00 -25.50 -10.27
C PHE A 314 -5.77 -24.21 -11.07
N ASP A 315 -4.54 -23.72 -11.16
CA ASP A 315 -4.18 -22.47 -11.83
C ASP A 315 -4.93 -21.23 -11.23
N ILE A 316 -5.17 -21.27 -9.90
CA ILE A 316 -5.76 -20.20 -9.11
C ILE A 316 -4.70 -19.67 -8.15
N TYR A 317 -4.35 -18.38 -8.29
CA TYR A 317 -3.28 -17.74 -7.53
C TYR A 317 -3.84 -16.83 -6.45
N ILE A 318 -3.60 -17.20 -5.21
CA ILE A 318 -3.90 -16.44 -3.98
C ILE A 318 -2.62 -16.32 -3.16
N SER A 319 -2.61 -15.57 -2.07
CA SER A 319 -1.41 -15.37 -1.25
C SER A 319 -1.66 -15.72 0.21
N THR A 320 -0.61 -16.06 0.94
CA THR A 320 -0.64 -15.92 2.39
C THR A 320 -0.59 -14.45 2.77
N THR A 321 -1.13 -14.07 3.92
CA THR A 321 -1.11 -12.68 4.40
C THR A 321 0.30 -12.15 4.61
N SER A 322 1.26 -13.02 4.86
CA SER A 322 2.67 -12.71 5.11
C SER A 322 3.60 -13.04 3.95
N ALA A 323 3.17 -12.84 2.69
CA ALA A 323 3.96 -13.20 1.49
C ALA A 323 5.44 -12.72 1.54
N CYS A 324 5.71 -11.55 2.15
CA CYS A 324 7.07 -11.05 2.36
C CYS A 324 7.82 -11.70 3.54
N SER A 325 7.11 -12.26 4.52
CA SER A 325 7.68 -12.91 5.72
C SER A 325 7.44 -14.43 5.76
N SER A 326 6.65 -14.99 4.85
CA SER A 326 6.38 -16.43 4.76
C SER A 326 7.63 -17.26 4.51
N LYS A 327 8.61 -16.73 3.76
CA LYS A 327 9.94 -17.37 3.64
C LYS A 327 10.68 -17.53 4.97
N ALA A 328 10.30 -16.79 6.01
CA ALA A 328 10.86 -16.84 7.35
C ALA A 328 9.96 -17.57 8.37
N GLY A 329 8.81 -18.15 7.96
CA GLY A 329 7.87 -18.87 8.84
C GLY A 329 7.20 -17.99 9.92
N LYS A 330 7.20 -16.66 9.75
CA LYS A 330 6.56 -15.75 10.72
C LYS A 330 5.07 -15.61 10.40
N PRO A 331 4.18 -15.61 11.42
CA PRO A 331 2.75 -15.38 11.21
C PRO A 331 2.47 -13.95 10.74
N ALA A 332 1.27 -13.75 10.19
CA ALA A 332 0.76 -12.42 9.79
C ALA A 332 0.87 -11.41 10.92
N GLY A 333 1.65 -10.36 10.71
CA GLY A 333 1.90 -9.34 11.75
C GLY A 333 0.62 -8.60 12.15
N THR A 334 -0.25 -8.32 11.20
CA THR A 334 -1.54 -7.66 11.43
C THR A 334 -2.46 -8.52 12.32
N LEU A 335 -2.60 -9.82 12.04
CA LEU A 335 -3.46 -10.70 12.83
C LEU A 335 -2.95 -10.85 14.28
N ILE A 336 -1.64 -10.88 14.46
CA ILE A 336 -1.05 -10.89 15.81
C ILE A 336 -1.33 -9.58 16.55
N ALA A 337 -1.19 -8.43 15.89
CA ALA A 337 -1.53 -7.12 16.45
C ALA A 337 -3.02 -7.00 16.83
N MET A 338 -3.91 -7.69 16.11
CA MET A 338 -5.35 -7.80 16.42
C MET A 338 -5.64 -8.72 17.61
N GLY A 339 -4.64 -9.41 18.17
CA GLY A 339 -4.81 -10.38 19.26
C GLY A 339 -5.28 -11.76 18.80
N VAL A 340 -5.18 -12.08 17.51
CA VAL A 340 -5.50 -13.41 16.99
C VAL A 340 -4.43 -14.40 17.44
N ASP A 341 -4.87 -15.57 17.94
CA ASP A 341 -3.94 -16.63 18.33
C ASP A 341 -3.02 -17.02 17.16
N LYS A 342 -1.73 -17.27 17.48
CA LYS A 342 -0.70 -17.59 16.48
C LYS A 342 -1.07 -18.80 15.62
N SER A 343 -1.68 -19.81 16.21
CA SER A 343 -2.10 -21.03 15.51
C SER A 343 -3.21 -20.74 14.47
N ILE A 344 -4.07 -19.77 14.76
CA ILE A 344 -5.12 -19.29 13.83
C ILE A 344 -4.51 -18.34 12.78
N ALA A 345 -3.66 -17.41 13.20
CA ALA A 345 -3.02 -16.48 12.29
C ALA A 345 -2.18 -17.18 11.18
N GLN A 346 -1.58 -18.33 11.50
CA GLN A 346 -0.83 -19.14 10.53
C GLN A 346 -1.70 -19.82 9.47
N THR A 347 -3.02 -19.86 9.65
CA THR A 347 -3.94 -20.44 8.66
C THR A 347 -4.37 -19.44 7.59
N ALA A 348 -4.05 -18.16 7.78
CA ALA A 348 -4.60 -17.07 6.98
C ALA A 348 -4.08 -17.07 5.55
N VAL A 349 -5.03 -16.94 4.61
CA VAL A 349 -4.81 -16.69 3.19
C VAL A 349 -5.60 -15.46 2.77
N ARG A 350 -5.05 -14.72 1.82
CA ARG A 350 -5.63 -13.49 1.30
C ARG A 350 -6.02 -13.64 -0.16
N LEU A 351 -7.24 -13.27 -0.47
CA LEU A 351 -7.70 -12.95 -1.82
C LEU A 351 -7.62 -11.45 -2.03
N SER A 352 -7.15 -11.03 -3.17
CA SER A 352 -7.23 -9.64 -3.59
C SER A 352 -7.68 -9.54 -5.05
N LEU A 353 -8.91 -9.04 -5.17
CA LEU A 353 -9.67 -8.97 -6.41
C LEU A 353 -9.30 -7.73 -7.21
N ASP A 354 -9.67 -7.75 -8.49
CA ASP A 354 -9.43 -6.65 -9.42
C ASP A 354 -10.60 -6.45 -10.38
N ILE A 355 -10.63 -5.32 -11.08
CA ILE A 355 -11.64 -5.02 -12.10
C ILE A 355 -11.59 -6.02 -13.28
N GLU A 356 -10.43 -6.60 -13.55
CA GLU A 356 -10.25 -7.63 -14.60
C GLU A 356 -10.79 -9.00 -14.18
N ASN A 357 -11.09 -9.23 -12.91
CA ASN A 357 -11.74 -10.46 -12.45
C ASN A 357 -13.24 -10.42 -12.73
N ASP A 358 -13.88 -11.59 -12.76
CA ASP A 358 -15.31 -11.73 -13.03
C ASP A 358 -15.99 -12.81 -12.16
N MET A 359 -17.31 -12.84 -12.18
CA MET A 359 -18.11 -13.78 -11.38
C MET A 359 -17.90 -15.24 -11.78
N SER A 360 -17.55 -15.54 -13.04
CA SER A 360 -17.22 -16.90 -13.46
C SER A 360 -15.95 -17.40 -12.77
N GLN A 361 -14.96 -16.52 -12.60
CA GLN A 361 -13.74 -16.83 -11.81
C GLN A 361 -14.04 -17.06 -10.34
N VAL A 362 -15.00 -16.30 -9.77
CA VAL A 362 -15.47 -16.49 -8.39
C VAL A 362 -16.15 -17.87 -8.23
N GLU A 363 -17.02 -18.25 -9.15
CA GLU A 363 -17.70 -19.56 -9.15
C GLU A 363 -16.69 -20.71 -9.24
N GLN A 364 -15.69 -20.58 -10.11
CA GLN A 364 -14.61 -21.58 -10.22
C GLN A 364 -13.80 -21.66 -8.92
N PHE A 365 -13.44 -20.52 -8.31
CA PHE A 365 -12.76 -20.48 -7.03
C PHE A 365 -13.56 -21.20 -5.95
N LEU A 366 -14.85 -20.89 -5.80
CA LEU A 366 -15.73 -21.50 -4.79
C LEU A 366 -15.90 -23.00 -5.01
N THR A 367 -16.01 -23.46 -6.26
CA THR A 367 -16.05 -24.88 -6.61
C THR A 367 -14.78 -25.60 -6.13
N LYS A 368 -13.61 -25.01 -6.39
CA LYS A 368 -12.32 -25.58 -5.96
C LYS A 368 -12.10 -25.45 -4.45
N PHE A 369 -12.56 -24.35 -3.85
CA PHE A 369 -12.53 -24.19 -2.39
C PHE A 369 -13.25 -25.33 -1.68
N LYS A 370 -14.46 -25.69 -2.12
CA LYS A 370 -15.21 -26.82 -1.55
C LYS A 370 -14.43 -28.14 -1.60
N LEU A 371 -13.80 -28.43 -2.75
CA LEU A 371 -12.98 -29.63 -2.93
C LEU A 371 -11.78 -29.64 -1.96
N ILE A 372 -11.03 -28.52 -1.91
CA ILE A 372 -9.88 -28.37 -1.04
C ILE A 372 -10.28 -28.49 0.45
N TYR A 373 -11.38 -27.85 0.84
CA TYR A 373 -11.91 -27.94 2.19
C TYR A 373 -12.25 -29.37 2.61
N GLU A 374 -12.92 -30.14 1.74
CA GLU A 374 -13.25 -31.54 1.97
C GLU A 374 -12.01 -32.44 2.08
N GLN A 375 -10.99 -32.19 1.25
CA GLN A 375 -9.72 -32.90 1.30
C GLN A 375 -8.97 -32.62 2.60
N THR A 376 -8.87 -31.36 3.01
CA THR A 376 -8.17 -30.98 4.25
C THR A 376 -8.84 -31.52 5.51
N ARG A 377 -10.16 -31.72 5.52
CA ARG A 377 -10.88 -32.35 6.64
C ARG A 377 -10.57 -33.84 6.80
N LYS A 378 -10.25 -34.54 5.72
CA LYS A 378 -9.95 -36.00 5.78
C LYS A 378 -8.53 -36.27 6.31
N VAL A 379 -7.65 -35.29 6.31
CA VAL A 379 -6.25 -35.45 6.73
C VAL A 379 -6.04 -34.98 8.17
N ARG A 380 -7.04 -34.35 8.79
CA ARG A 380 -7.07 -33.96 10.20
C ARG A 380 -7.57 -35.12 11.06
#